data_74cee5ad01e7cb1f96eeaf77e9021772
#
_entry.id   74cee5ad01e7cb1f96eeaf77e9021772
#
_cell.length_a   1.000
_cell.length_b   1.000
_cell.length_c   1.000
_cell.angle_alpha   90.00
_cell.angle_beta   90.00
_cell.angle_gamma   90.00
#
_symmetry.space_group_name_H-M   'P 1'
#
loop_
_entity.id
_entity.type
_entity.pdbx_description
1 polymer ?
#
loop_
_entity_poly.entity_id
_entity_poly.type
_entity_poly.pdbx_seq_one_letter_code
_entity_poly.pdbx_strand_id
1 'polypeptide(L)'
;MKVESVVPLLEEDELVSSVLGKRIGKKEFFFSSVATDSRNVKAGSLFVPIVGEVQDGHIYIRSAVEKGATVVLAVEENWNALPDADKYFASNNACIVFVKDTIHAFQAAAAAYVRKFPNLIKIGITGSNGKTTTKEIAAAIFSQKYKVIATEGNFNSETGLPISVFNIRKEHEVGIFEMGMNRVDEIGELASVLCPSFAIITNIGTAHIGILGSKDNIAEEKKKIFSKFKDDSCVGFVPASDEYASFLADVPVGTVRRFGITEQKNITDVHFDGIEGTSFKYCGVPVKFPLSGEYNFSNMLAVVALAETLSVPADAVRKGIESVKPLFGRSRVLRGSFVIVQDCYNANAESMAESIRFYGGSASSSVGSKKIFVLGDMLELGDASAETHAKTGELAASEKPYAVFFVGKEMAKAYEAARAYCEKNGLDVRLFSEPDTSDAAVQGVTDKVLSLVSDGDLVLVKGSRGLRLERVASVLCEKAGVAI
;
A
#
# COMPACT_ATOMS: atom_id res chain seq x y z
N MET A 1 -33.24 -19.94 16.26
CA MET A 1 -31.95 -19.44 15.76
C MET A 1 -30.92 -20.52 16.05
N LYS A 2 -30.34 -21.17 15.02
CA LYS A 2 -29.15 -22.01 15.21
C LYS A 2 -28.04 -21.07 15.56
N VAL A 3 -27.46 -21.19 16.76
CA VAL A 3 -26.20 -20.56 17.11
C VAL A 3 -25.19 -21.17 16.17
N GLU A 4 -24.71 -20.41 15.13
CA GLU A 4 -23.57 -20.84 14.35
C GLU A 4 -22.43 -21.03 15.34
N SER A 5 -21.88 -22.23 15.40
CA SER A 5 -20.76 -22.56 16.27
C SER A 5 -19.59 -21.68 15.83
N VAL A 6 -19.20 -20.74 16.68
CA VAL A 6 -18.03 -19.90 16.43
C VAL A 6 -16.80 -20.80 16.35
N VAL A 7 -16.19 -20.86 15.17
CA VAL A 7 -14.98 -21.67 14.95
C VAL A 7 -13.78 -20.86 15.44
N PRO A 8 -12.98 -21.39 16.38
CA PRO A 8 -11.79 -20.70 16.86
C PRO A 8 -10.76 -20.54 15.72
N LEU A 9 -10.05 -19.43 15.72
CA LEU A 9 -8.96 -19.17 14.77
C LEU A 9 -7.76 -20.08 15.07
N LEU A 10 -7.34 -20.13 16.34
CA LEU A 10 -6.39 -21.08 16.89
C LEU A 10 -6.98 -21.73 18.15
N GLU A 11 -6.65 -22.98 18.38
CA GLU A 11 -6.89 -23.62 19.65
C GLU A 11 -5.95 -23.05 20.72
N GLU A 12 -6.30 -23.23 21.99
CA GLU A 12 -5.55 -22.70 23.12
C GLU A 12 -4.08 -23.13 23.09
N ASP A 13 -3.82 -24.43 22.95
CA ASP A 13 -2.47 -24.98 22.92
C ASP A 13 -1.69 -24.53 21.68
N GLU A 14 -2.37 -24.36 20.55
CA GLU A 14 -1.76 -23.81 19.32
C GLU A 14 -1.30 -22.36 19.54
N LEU A 15 -2.14 -21.52 20.17
CA LEU A 15 -1.75 -20.14 20.46
C LEU A 15 -0.59 -20.10 21.45
N VAL A 16 -0.73 -20.71 22.63
CA VAL A 16 0.25 -20.64 23.70
C VAL A 16 1.61 -21.17 23.26
N SER A 17 1.62 -22.29 22.54
CA SER A 17 2.87 -22.87 22.00
C SER A 17 3.50 -22.02 20.91
N SER A 18 2.69 -21.45 19.99
CA SER A 18 3.20 -20.63 18.90
C SER A 18 3.86 -19.34 19.38
N VAL A 19 3.33 -18.72 20.46
CA VAL A 19 3.87 -17.49 21.00
C VAL A 19 4.91 -17.71 22.12
N LEU A 20 5.22 -18.97 22.44
CA LEU A 20 6.08 -19.34 23.57
C LEU A 20 5.64 -18.67 24.89
N GLY A 21 4.33 -18.54 25.07
CA GLY A 21 3.73 -17.77 26.14
C GLY A 21 3.45 -18.59 27.40
N LYS A 22 3.28 -17.86 28.51
CA LYS A 22 2.83 -18.42 29.80
C LYS A 22 1.40 -17.95 30.05
N ARG A 23 0.46 -18.88 30.06
CA ARG A 23 -0.95 -18.60 30.29
C ARG A 23 -1.26 -18.40 31.77
N ILE A 24 -2.13 -17.38 32.06
CA ILE A 24 -2.74 -17.14 33.36
C ILE A 24 -4.23 -16.90 33.17
N GLY A 25 -5.07 -17.40 34.07
CA GLY A 25 -6.51 -17.20 34.06
C GLY A 25 -7.30 -18.47 33.70
N LYS A 26 -8.44 -18.32 33.02
CA LYS A 26 -9.37 -19.41 32.69
C LYS A 26 -8.70 -20.52 31.88
N LYS A 27 -9.09 -21.79 32.16
CA LYS A 27 -8.43 -22.96 31.52
C LYS A 27 -8.77 -23.12 30.05
N GLU A 28 -9.95 -22.73 29.63
CA GLU A 28 -10.41 -22.87 28.25
C GLU A 28 -10.79 -21.51 27.70
N PHE A 29 -10.20 -21.14 26.59
CA PHE A 29 -10.57 -19.96 25.85
C PHE A 29 -10.59 -20.24 24.34
N PHE A 30 -11.33 -19.47 23.62
CA PHE A 30 -11.27 -19.42 22.16
C PHE A 30 -11.38 -17.97 21.71
N PHE A 31 -10.85 -17.70 20.53
CA PHE A 31 -11.04 -16.40 19.89
C PHE A 31 -11.36 -16.58 18.42
N SER A 32 -12.21 -15.69 17.91
CA SER A 32 -12.73 -15.70 16.53
C SER A 32 -12.35 -14.46 15.73
N SER A 33 -11.72 -13.50 16.38
CA SER A 33 -11.19 -12.26 15.78
C SER A 33 -9.98 -11.78 16.54
N VAL A 34 -9.25 -10.84 15.94
CA VAL A 34 -8.09 -10.21 16.55
C VAL A 34 -8.23 -8.69 16.52
N ALA A 35 -7.67 -8.00 17.49
CA ALA A 35 -7.66 -6.55 17.55
C ALA A 35 -6.39 -6.03 18.23
N THR A 36 -5.77 -5.01 17.65
CA THR A 36 -4.66 -4.26 18.24
C THR A 36 -5.10 -2.88 18.77
N ASP A 37 -6.31 -2.47 18.41
CA ASP A 37 -6.96 -1.27 18.91
C ASP A 37 -8.20 -1.68 19.72
N SER A 38 -8.26 -1.25 20.99
CA SER A 38 -9.36 -1.58 21.90
C SER A 38 -10.73 -1.07 21.41
N ARG A 39 -10.77 -0.10 20.49
CA ARG A 39 -11.99 0.41 19.87
C ARG A 39 -12.62 -0.60 18.92
N ASN A 40 -11.80 -1.46 18.32
CA ASN A 40 -12.17 -2.47 17.33
C ASN A 40 -12.42 -3.87 17.93
N VAL A 41 -12.28 -4.02 19.23
CA VAL A 41 -12.55 -5.29 19.94
C VAL A 41 -14.02 -5.68 19.79
N LYS A 42 -14.25 -6.96 19.49
CA LYS A 42 -15.55 -7.62 19.43
C LYS A 42 -15.62 -8.75 20.45
N ALA A 43 -16.82 -9.25 20.75
CA ALA A 43 -16.95 -10.42 21.61
C ALA A 43 -16.16 -11.60 21.03
N GLY A 44 -15.35 -12.25 21.84
CA GLY A 44 -14.46 -13.33 21.42
C GLY A 44 -13.19 -12.89 20.69
N SER A 45 -12.73 -11.65 20.87
CA SER A 45 -11.46 -11.20 20.30
C SER A 45 -10.25 -11.65 21.12
N LEU A 46 -9.15 -11.93 20.41
CA LEU A 46 -7.79 -11.81 20.93
C LEU A 46 -7.38 -10.34 20.87
N PHE A 47 -7.05 -9.74 22.01
CA PHE A 47 -6.51 -8.39 22.06
C PHE A 47 -4.99 -8.41 22.18
N VAL A 48 -4.31 -7.64 21.35
CA VAL A 48 -2.85 -7.52 21.31
C VAL A 48 -2.48 -6.05 21.56
N PRO A 49 -2.12 -5.65 22.78
CA PRO A 49 -1.65 -4.31 23.07
C PRO A 49 -0.30 -4.07 22.39
N ILE A 50 -0.20 -2.97 21.65
CA ILE A 50 1.04 -2.56 21.00
C ILE A 50 1.73 -1.50 21.83
N VAL A 51 3.02 -1.68 22.10
CA VAL A 51 3.87 -0.66 22.72
C VAL A 51 4.36 0.27 21.61
N GLY A 52 3.80 1.47 21.55
CA GLY A 52 4.20 2.49 20.59
C GLY A 52 5.18 3.50 21.19
N GLU A 53 5.75 4.36 20.35
CA GLU A 53 6.69 5.42 20.77
C GLU A 53 6.09 6.41 21.77
N VAL A 54 4.79 6.69 21.68
CA VAL A 54 4.11 7.70 22.50
C VAL A 54 3.29 7.07 23.64
N GLN A 55 2.79 5.86 23.43
CA GLN A 55 1.84 5.25 24.36
C GLN A 55 1.93 3.73 24.38
N ASP A 56 1.84 3.14 25.57
CA ASP A 56 1.75 1.71 25.78
C ASP A 56 0.29 1.24 25.70
N GLY A 57 0.01 0.35 24.77
CA GLY A 57 -1.32 -0.22 24.55
C GLY A 57 -1.85 -1.08 25.71
N HIS A 58 -1.00 -1.51 26.66
CA HIS A 58 -1.41 -2.30 27.82
C HIS A 58 -2.43 -1.58 28.70
N ILE A 59 -2.39 -0.24 28.76
CA ILE A 59 -3.39 0.56 29.49
C ILE A 59 -4.83 0.34 29.02
N TYR A 60 -5.02 -0.15 27.78
CA TYR A 60 -6.34 -0.42 27.19
C TYR A 60 -6.85 -1.85 27.41
N ILE A 61 -6.10 -2.72 28.09
CA ILE A 61 -6.47 -4.12 28.33
C ILE A 61 -7.85 -4.21 29.02
N ARG A 62 -8.08 -3.37 30.08
CA ARG A 62 -9.36 -3.33 30.78
C ARG A 62 -10.51 -3.03 29.79
N SER A 63 -10.40 -1.98 29.01
CA SER A 63 -11.41 -1.60 28.04
C SER A 63 -11.63 -2.70 26.97
N ALA A 64 -10.58 -3.39 26.55
CA ALA A 64 -10.69 -4.50 25.61
C ALA A 64 -11.46 -5.68 26.21
N VAL A 65 -11.21 -6.05 27.45
CA VAL A 65 -11.93 -7.12 28.16
C VAL A 65 -13.40 -6.75 28.39
N GLU A 66 -13.70 -5.51 28.78
CA GLU A 66 -15.06 -5.00 28.95
C GLU A 66 -15.87 -5.08 27.63
N LYS A 67 -15.20 -4.92 26.47
CA LYS A 67 -15.80 -5.06 25.15
C LYS A 67 -15.88 -6.50 24.66
N GLY A 68 -15.37 -7.47 25.43
CA GLY A 68 -15.52 -8.88 25.15
C GLY A 68 -14.29 -9.58 24.59
N ALA A 69 -13.10 -9.03 24.76
CA ALA A 69 -11.87 -9.78 24.51
C ALA A 69 -11.82 -10.99 25.47
N THR A 70 -11.63 -12.19 24.91
CA THR A 70 -11.54 -13.43 25.68
C THR A 70 -10.11 -13.84 25.98
N VAL A 71 -9.16 -13.33 25.18
CA VAL A 71 -7.72 -13.57 25.32
C VAL A 71 -6.97 -12.26 25.14
N VAL A 72 -5.92 -12.07 25.91
CA VAL A 72 -4.99 -10.94 25.80
C VAL A 72 -3.57 -11.46 25.75
N LEU A 73 -2.76 -11.03 24.78
CA LEU A 73 -1.31 -11.12 24.86
C LEU A 73 -0.83 -9.95 25.72
N ALA A 74 0.11 -10.18 26.63
CA ALA A 74 0.66 -9.08 27.44
C ALA A 74 2.14 -9.33 27.78
N VAL A 75 2.92 -8.26 27.94
CA VAL A 75 4.24 -8.33 28.56
C VAL A 75 4.04 -8.32 30.07
N GLU A 76 4.62 -9.27 30.79
CA GLU A 76 4.39 -9.45 32.24
C GLU A 76 4.76 -8.20 33.03
N GLU A 77 5.84 -7.53 32.67
CA GLU A 77 6.30 -6.30 33.32
C GLU A 77 5.30 -5.16 33.15
N ASN A 78 4.81 -4.94 31.92
CA ASN A 78 3.82 -3.89 31.60
C ASN A 78 2.46 -4.19 32.26
N TRP A 79 2.10 -5.48 32.34
CA TRP A 79 0.90 -5.94 33.05
C TRP A 79 0.97 -5.61 34.54
N ASN A 80 2.08 -5.94 35.20
CA ASN A 80 2.26 -5.70 36.64
C ASN A 80 2.28 -4.22 36.99
N ALA A 81 2.56 -3.34 36.06
CA ALA A 81 2.47 -1.90 36.23
C ALA A 81 1.03 -1.35 36.21
N LEU A 82 0.04 -2.16 35.80
CA LEU A 82 -1.37 -1.74 35.74
C LEU A 82 -2.02 -1.82 37.13
N PRO A 83 -2.75 -0.78 37.59
CA PRO A 83 -3.44 -0.79 38.87
C PRO A 83 -4.49 -1.91 38.94
N ASP A 84 -4.51 -2.70 40.03
CA ASP A 84 -5.50 -3.75 40.30
C ASP A 84 -5.70 -4.79 39.18
N ALA A 85 -4.71 -5.00 38.32
CA ALA A 85 -4.79 -5.89 37.19
C ALA A 85 -5.27 -7.31 37.55
N ASP A 86 -4.67 -7.93 38.56
CA ASP A 86 -4.99 -9.28 38.98
C ASP A 86 -6.41 -9.39 39.56
N LYS A 87 -6.88 -8.42 40.35
CA LYS A 87 -8.24 -8.40 40.92
C LYS A 87 -9.29 -8.26 39.80
N TYR A 88 -9.00 -7.41 38.81
CA TYR A 88 -9.90 -7.20 37.70
C TYR A 88 -10.08 -8.47 36.86
N PHE A 89 -8.97 -9.17 36.59
CA PHE A 89 -9.01 -10.41 35.79
C PHE A 89 -9.66 -11.60 36.53
N ALA A 90 -9.47 -11.69 37.84
CA ALA A 90 -10.13 -12.74 38.64
C ALA A 90 -11.67 -12.68 38.55
N SER A 91 -12.23 -11.49 38.30
CA SER A 91 -13.69 -11.28 38.15
C SER A 91 -14.23 -11.36 36.72
N ASN A 92 -13.35 -11.40 35.70
CA ASN A 92 -13.72 -11.41 34.29
C ASN A 92 -13.28 -12.69 33.57
N ASN A 93 -14.10 -13.16 32.62
CA ASN A 93 -13.88 -14.42 31.89
C ASN A 93 -12.83 -14.33 30.76
N ALA A 94 -11.79 -13.52 30.92
CA ALA A 94 -10.70 -13.41 29.97
C ALA A 94 -9.48 -14.22 30.41
N CYS A 95 -8.62 -14.61 29.46
CA CYS A 95 -7.34 -15.27 29.68
C CYS A 95 -6.21 -14.33 29.26
N ILE A 96 -5.10 -14.37 30.00
CA ILE A 96 -3.88 -13.67 29.60
C ILE A 96 -2.83 -14.69 29.21
N VAL A 97 -2.14 -14.38 28.15
CA VAL A 97 -0.94 -15.10 27.72
C VAL A 97 0.24 -14.14 27.80
N PHE A 98 1.09 -14.34 28.80
CA PHE A 98 2.32 -13.56 28.93
C PHE A 98 3.33 -13.96 27.89
N VAL A 99 3.87 -12.95 27.21
CA VAL A 99 4.86 -13.07 26.13
C VAL A 99 6.01 -12.08 26.36
N LYS A 100 7.13 -12.29 25.70
CA LYS A 100 8.28 -11.37 25.77
C LYS A 100 8.03 -10.07 25.01
N ASP A 101 7.35 -10.16 23.89
CA ASP A 101 7.04 -9.05 23.00
C ASP A 101 5.70 -9.34 22.31
N THR A 102 4.78 -8.38 22.35
CA THR A 102 3.40 -8.59 21.85
C THR A 102 3.33 -8.58 20.33
N ILE A 103 4.19 -7.81 19.64
CA ILE A 103 4.22 -7.76 18.17
C ILE A 103 4.77 -9.08 17.63
N HIS A 104 5.93 -9.53 18.11
CA HIS A 104 6.51 -10.82 17.71
C HIS A 104 5.60 -12.01 18.03
N ALA A 105 4.94 -11.98 19.20
CA ALA A 105 3.96 -12.99 19.56
C ALA A 105 2.75 -12.99 18.60
N PHE A 106 2.25 -11.81 18.23
CA PHE A 106 1.17 -11.68 17.27
C PHE A 106 1.55 -12.22 15.88
N GLN A 107 2.74 -11.91 15.41
CA GLN A 107 3.30 -12.45 14.18
C GLN A 107 3.44 -13.98 14.24
N ALA A 108 3.95 -14.51 15.35
CA ALA A 108 4.09 -15.95 15.55
C ALA A 108 2.72 -16.67 15.56
N ALA A 109 1.72 -16.09 16.21
CA ALA A 109 0.34 -16.58 16.19
C ALA A 109 -0.25 -16.56 14.76
N ALA A 110 -0.03 -15.47 14.00
CA ALA A 110 -0.46 -15.38 12.61
C ALA A 110 0.25 -16.42 11.71
N ALA A 111 1.55 -16.64 11.92
CA ALA A 111 2.30 -17.68 11.22
C ALA A 111 1.79 -19.09 11.56
N ALA A 112 1.38 -19.33 12.81
CA ALA A 112 0.72 -20.59 13.19
C ALA A 112 -0.64 -20.75 12.48
N TYR A 113 -1.42 -19.67 12.42
CA TYR A 113 -2.72 -19.68 11.77
C TYR A 113 -2.63 -19.93 10.27
N VAL A 114 -1.72 -19.27 9.55
CA VAL A 114 -1.57 -19.47 8.09
C VAL A 114 -1.16 -20.89 7.73
N ARG A 115 -0.44 -21.59 8.61
CA ARG A 115 -0.06 -23.02 8.40
C ARG A 115 -1.26 -23.96 8.37
N LYS A 116 -2.42 -23.55 8.91
CA LYS A 116 -3.68 -24.34 8.83
C LYS A 116 -4.25 -24.38 7.41
N PHE A 117 -3.72 -23.59 6.48
CA PHE A 117 -4.15 -23.49 5.09
C PHE A 117 -3.05 -23.90 4.10
N PRO A 118 -2.66 -25.20 4.08
CA PRO A 118 -1.53 -25.67 3.26
C PRO A 118 -1.80 -25.53 1.76
N ASN A 119 -3.05 -25.54 1.33
CA ASN A 119 -3.45 -25.45 -0.08
C ASN A 119 -3.69 -24.00 -0.56
N LEU A 120 -3.63 -23.03 0.34
CA LEU A 120 -3.79 -21.61 -0.03
C LEU A 120 -2.59 -21.17 -0.88
N ILE A 121 -2.86 -20.66 -2.08
CA ILE A 121 -1.86 -19.97 -2.91
C ILE A 121 -1.56 -18.63 -2.25
N LYS A 122 -0.35 -18.48 -1.71
CA LYS A 122 0.07 -17.30 -0.95
C LYS A 122 0.95 -16.41 -1.79
N ILE A 123 0.46 -15.21 -2.08
CA ILE A 123 1.12 -14.20 -2.90
C ILE A 123 1.53 -13.03 -2.02
N GLY A 124 2.85 -12.77 -1.93
CA GLY A 124 3.41 -11.59 -1.29
C GLY A 124 3.70 -10.49 -2.32
N ILE A 125 3.40 -9.23 -2.02
CA ILE A 125 3.68 -8.11 -2.91
C ILE A 125 4.40 -7.00 -2.14
N THR A 126 5.61 -6.64 -2.60
CA THR A 126 6.35 -5.49 -2.09
C THR A 126 6.88 -4.63 -3.24
N GLY A 127 7.54 -3.53 -2.92
CA GLY A 127 8.17 -2.60 -3.84
C GLY A 127 8.16 -1.17 -3.29
N SER A 128 8.87 -0.28 -3.93
CA SER A 128 8.87 1.13 -3.54
C SER A 128 7.53 1.80 -3.88
N ASN A 129 7.05 1.61 -5.09
CA ASN A 129 5.77 2.12 -5.60
C ASN A 129 4.90 0.98 -6.16
N GLY A 130 3.61 1.22 -6.32
CA GLY A 130 2.71 0.30 -7.03
C GLY A 130 2.20 -0.91 -6.25
N LYS A 131 2.64 -1.18 -5.02
CA LYS A 131 2.23 -2.35 -4.21
C LYS A 131 0.72 -2.54 -4.14
N THR A 132 0.00 -1.54 -3.68
CA THR A 132 -1.47 -1.61 -3.52
C THR A 132 -2.17 -1.75 -4.87
N THR A 133 -1.72 -1.02 -5.89
CA THR A 133 -2.28 -1.14 -7.25
C THR A 133 -2.08 -2.55 -7.79
N THR A 134 -0.88 -3.13 -7.64
CA THR A 134 -0.58 -4.51 -8.04
C THR A 134 -1.46 -5.51 -7.29
N LYS A 135 -1.66 -5.31 -5.98
CA LYS A 135 -2.55 -6.13 -5.15
C LYS A 135 -4.00 -6.09 -5.68
N GLU A 136 -4.51 -4.91 -6.00
CA GLU A 136 -5.89 -4.79 -6.53
C GLU A 136 -6.03 -5.38 -7.94
N ILE A 137 -5.03 -5.19 -8.81
CA ILE A 137 -5.00 -5.85 -10.13
C ILE A 137 -5.00 -7.38 -9.94
N ALA A 138 -4.18 -7.89 -9.02
CA ALA A 138 -4.13 -9.32 -8.72
C ALA A 138 -5.47 -9.82 -8.17
N ALA A 139 -6.09 -9.10 -7.24
CA ALA A 139 -7.41 -9.43 -6.72
C ALA A 139 -8.46 -9.48 -7.85
N ALA A 140 -8.47 -8.50 -8.77
CA ALA A 140 -9.40 -8.45 -9.89
C ALA A 140 -9.22 -9.65 -10.85
N ILE A 141 -7.98 -10.00 -11.19
CA ILE A 141 -7.67 -11.10 -12.11
C ILE A 141 -7.96 -12.46 -11.46
N PHE A 142 -7.45 -12.69 -10.25
CA PHE A 142 -7.61 -14.00 -9.60
C PHE A 142 -9.03 -14.28 -9.16
N SER A 143 -9.83 -13.26 -8.81
CA SER A 143 -11.26 -13.42 -8.47
C SER A 143 -12.12 -13.90 -9.63
N GLN A 144 -11.62 -13.89 -10.88
CA GLN A 144 -12.32 -14.47 -12.01
C GLN A 144 -12.31 -16.01 -11.98
N LYS A 145 -11.47 -16.62 -11.16
CA LYS A 145 -11.29 -18.08 -11.08
C LYS A 145 -11.33 -18.63 -9.65
N TYR A 146 -10.88 -17.86 -8.68
CA TYR A 146 -10.64 -18.32 -7.32
C TYR A 146 -11.43 -17.51 -6.29
N LYS A 147 -11.63 -18.11 -5.11
CA LYS A 147 -12.04 -17.37 -3.90
C LYS A 147 -10.82 -16.65 -3.34
N VAL A 148 -10.79 -15.34 -3.48
CA VAL A 148 -9.64 -14.51 -3.13
C VAL A 148 -9.84 -13.82 -1.78
N ILE A 149 -8.77 -13.78 -0.97
CA ILE A 149 -8.62 -12.83 0.12
C ILE A 149 -7.42 -11.92 -0.20
N ALA A 150 -7.55 -10.63 0.06
CA ALA A 150 -6.47 -9.67 -0.12
C ALA A 150 -6.34 -8.74 1.09
N THR A 151 -5.15 -8.18 1.30
CA THR A 151 -4.92 -7.14 2.31
C THR A 151 -5.91 -6.00 2.14
N GLU A 152 -6.67 -5.69 3.17
CA GLU A 152 -7.57 -4.54 3.20
C GLU A 152 -6.80 -3.25 3.54
N GLY A 153 -7.15 -2.16 2.86
CA GLY A 153 -6.55 -0.86 3.12
C GLY A 153 -5.03 -0.88 3.04
N ASN A 154 -4.38 -0.48 4.13
CA ASN A 154 -2.92 -0.44 4.31
C ASN A 154 -2.42 -1.38 5.41
N PHE A 155 -3.12 -2.49 5.68
CA PHE A 155 -2.68 -3.51 6.66
C PHE A 155 -1.50 -4.32 6.14
N ASN A 156 -0.38 -3.65 5.86
CA ASN A 156 0.81 -4.18 5.21
C ASN A 156 2.09 -4.09 6.06
N SER A 157 1.96 -3.67 7.33
CA SER A 157 3.05 -3.53 8.31
C SER A 157 3.19 -4.76 9.21
N GLU A 158 4.14 -4.71 10.13
CA GLU A 158 4.38 -5.73 11.17
C GLU A 158 3.16 -6.10 12.02
N THR A 159 2.19 -5.19 12.17
CA THR A 159 0.90 -5.43 12.84
C THR A 159 -0.24 -5.66 11.85
N GLY A 160 -0.19 -5.03 10.68
CA GLY A 160 -1.24 -5.08 9.67
C GLY A 160 -1.32 -6.42 8.94
N LEU A 161 -0.17 -6.99 8.56
CA LEU A 161 -0.14 -8.31 7.91
C LEU A 161 -0.73 -9.42 8.79
N PRO A 162 -0.38 -9.54 10.10
CA PRO A 162 -1.06 -10.47 10.99
C PRO A 162 -2.59 -10.33 11.02
N ILE A 163 -3.12 -9.10 11.10
CA ILE A 163 -4.57 -8.85 11.03
C ILE A 163 -5.14 -9.41 9.71
N SER A 164 -4.47 -9.14 8.59
CA SER A 164 -4.90 -9.63 7.28
C SER A 164 -4.88 -11.15 7.19
N VAL A 165 -3.86 -11.79 7.77
CA VAL A 165 -3.71 -13.26 7.82
C VAL A 165 -4.85 -13.89 8.63
N PHE A 166 -5.23 -13.33 9.77
CA PHE A 166 -6.33 -13.85 10.58
C PHE A 166 -7.73 -13.73 9.93
N ASN A 167 -7.84 -13.04 8.81
CA ASN A 167 -9.05 -13.01 7.98
C ASN A 167 -9.13 -14.16 6.96
N ILE A 168 -8.09 -15.01 6.83
CA ILE A 168 -8.14 -16.20 5.98
C ILE A 168 -9.24 -17.15 6.50
N ARG A 169 -9.99 -17.76 5.57
CA ARG A 169 -11.02 -18.78 5.87
C ARG A 169 -10.82 -19.97 4.95
N LYS A 170 -11.48 -21.09 5.27
CA LYS A 170 -11.35 -22.38 4.54
C LYS A 170 -11.76 -22.30 3.08
N GLU A 171 -12.65 -21.39 2.74
CA GLU A 171 -13.13 -21.17 1.37
C GLU A 171 -12.12 -20.41 0.48
N HIS A 172 -11.13 -19.75 1.06
CA HIS A 172 -10.14 -18.99 0.28
C HIS A 172 -9.14 -19.94 -0.39
N GLU A 173 -8.93 -19.72 -1.68
CA GLU A 173 -8.00 -20.49 -2.51
C GLU A 173 -6.73 -19.69 -2.81
N VAL A 174 -6.83 -18.35 -2.87
CA VAL A 174 -5.73 -17.41 -3.11
C VAL A 174 -5.74 -16.33 -2.05
N GLY A 175 -4.59 -16.08 -1.43
CA GLY A 175 -4.34 -14.98 -0.51
C GLY A 175 -3.30 -14.02 -1.08
N ILE A 176 -3.65 -12.74 -1.21
CA ILE A 176 -2.80 -11.69 -1.77
C ILE A 176 -2.46 -10.70 -0.67
N PHE A 177 -1.19 -10.66 -0.27
CA PHE A 177 -0.75 -9.89 0.89
C PHE A 177 0.28 -8.85 0.50
N GLU A 178 -0.08 -7.57 0.74
CA GLU A 178 0.85 -6.46 0.60
C GLU A 178 1.82 -6.43 1.78
N MET A 179 3.11 -6.24 1.51
CA MET A 179 4.19 -6.15 2.48
C MET A 179 4.91 -4.81 2.34
N GLY A 180 4.64 -3.93 3.29
CA GLY A 180 5.33 -2.65 3.46
C GLY A 180 6.54 -2.77 4.37
N MET A 181 7.32 -1.69 4.49
CA MET A 181 8.41 -1.60 5.45
C MET A 181 8.59 -0.16 5.91
N ASN A 182 8.97 0.01 7.17
CA ASN A 182 9.41 1.27 7.77
C ASN A 182 10.72 1.12 8.54
N ARG A 183 11.31 -0.07 8.58
CA ARG A 183 12.57 -0.37 9.23
C ARG A 183 13.30 -1.53 8.54
N VAL A 184 14.55 -1.74 8.95
CA VAL A 184 15.35 -2.91 8.51
C VAL A 184 14.74 -4.20 9.04
N ASP A 185 14.84 -5.26 8.28
CA ASP A 185 14.35 -6.65 8.52
C ASP A 185 12.83 -6.83 8.52
N GLU A 186 12.03 -5.79 8.36
CA GLU A 186 10.56 -5.88 8.39
C GLU A 186 10.01 -6.78 7.28
N ILE A 187 10.51 -6.69 6.05
CA ILE A 187 10.06 -7.58 4.94
C ILE A 187 10.39 -9.04 5.23
N GLY A 188 11.54 -9.31 5.85
CA GLY A 188 11.95 -10.67 6.25
C GLY A 188 11.03 -11.27 7.32
N GLU A 189 10.63 -10.46 8.30
CA GLU A 189 9.66 -10.83 9.33
C GLU A 189 8.28 -11.12 8.72
N LEU A 190 7.77 -10.23 7.87
CA LEU A 190 6.49 -10.41 7.17
C LEU A 190 6.52 -11.67 6.27
N ALA A 191 7.63 -11.91 5.58
CA ALA A 191 7.82 -13.14 4.81
C ALA A 191 7.80 -14.40 5.71
N SER A 192 8.32 -14.29 6.94
CA SER A 192 8.29 -15.40 7.91
C SER A 192 6.88 -15.71 8.41
N VAL A 193 6.02 -14.69 8.52
CA VAL A 193 4.60 -14.87 8.86
C VAL A 193 3.85 -15.58 7.75
N LEU A 194 3.98 -15.12 6.51
CA LEU A 194 3.19 -15.60 5.38
C LEU A 194 3.75 -16.86 4.74
N CYS A 195 5.07 -16.99 4.66
CA CYS A 195 5.76 -18.00 3.84
C CYS A 195 5.18 -18.05 2.41
N PRO A 196 5.35 -16.99 1.61
CA PRO A 196 4.72 -16.87 0.29
C PRO A 196 5.21 -17.98 -0.64
N SER A 197 4.31 -18.50 -1.48
CA SER A 197 4.66 -19.42 -2.59
C SER A 197 4.98 -18.62 -3.85
N PHE A 198 4.37 -17.44 -3.98
CA PHE A 198 4.61 -16.49 -5.07
C PHE A 198 4.86 -15.11 -4.49
N ALA A 199 5.79 -14.36 -5.08
CA ALA A 199 6.05 -13.01 -4.62
C ALA A 199 6.38 -12.07 -5.78
N ILE A 200 5.94 -10.81 -5.67
CA ILE A 200 6.18 -9.74 -6.65
C ILE A 200 6.94 -8.60 -5.97
N ILE A 201 8.04 -8.18 -6.57
CA ILE A 201 8.67 -6.88 -6.31
C ILE A 201 8.31 -5.96 -7.47
N THR A 202 7.55 -4.91 -7.20
CA THR A 202 7.05 -4.01 -8.26
C THR A 202 8.14 -3.15 -8.87
N ASN A 203 9.02 -2.59 -8.04
CA ASN A 203 10.19 -1.79 -8.41
C ASN A 203 11.07 -1.49 -7.19
N ILE A 204 12.32 -1.08 -7.45
CA ILE A 204 13.24 -0.52 -6.46
C ILE A 204 13.41 0.97 -6.73
N GLY A 205 12.92 1.80 -5.83
CA GLY A 205 13.04 3.26 -5.85
C GLY A 205 13.56 3.79 -4.52
N THR A 206 13.44 5.09 -4.30
CA THR A 206 13.96 5.80 -3.12
C THR A 206 12.96 5.93 -1.96
N ALA A 207 11.80 5.26 -2.03
CA ALA A 207 10.88 5.23 -0.89
C ALA A 207 11.59 4.67 0.36
N HIS A 208 11.46 5.36 1.50
CA HIS A 208 12.13 5.04 2.78
C HIS A 208 13.66 5.19 2.76
N ILE A 209 14.24 5.95 1.81
CA ILE A 209 15.69 6.15 1.72
C ILE A 209 16.24 6.86 2.96
N GLY A 210 15.47 7.75 3.58
CA GLY A 210 15.82 8.42 4.83
C GLY A 210 16.01 7.47 6.02
N ILE A 211 15.42 6.26 5.95
CA ILE A 211 15.52 5.24 7.00
C ILE A 211 16.60 4.22 6.67
N LEU A 212 16.65 3.76 5.41
CA LEU A 212 17.54 2.68 4.97
C LEU A 212 18.90 3.20 4.43
N GLY A 213 19.02 4.49 4.18
CA GLY A 213 20.26 5.18 3.82
C GLY A 213 20.65 5.07 2.36
N SER A 214 20.37 3.96 1.65
CA SER A 214 20.71 3.77 0.26
C SER A 214 19.69 2.95 -0.52
N LYS A 215 19.73 3.07 -1.85
CA LYS A 215 18.89 2.27 -2.74
C LYS A 215 19.30 0.80 -2.74
N ASP A 216 20.58 0.50 -2.53
CA ASP A 216 21.08 -0.87 -2.37
C ASP A 216 20.47 -1.54 -1.13
N ASN A 217 20.44 -0.85 0.01
CA ASN A 217 19.81 -1.35 1.23
C ASN A 217 18.30 -1.57 1.03
N ILE A 218 17.63 -0.71 0.26
CA ILE A 218 16.22 -0.88 -0.11
C ILE A 218 16.02 -2.14 -0.95
N ALA A 219 16.92 -2.39 -1.91
CA ALA A 219 16.87 -3.60 -2.74
C ALA A 219 17.13 -4.86 -1.91
N GLU A 220 18.13 -4.84 -1.02
CA GLU A 220 18.40 -5.94 -0.08
C GLU A 220 17.20 -6.24 0.82
N GLU A 221 16.60 -5.21 1.40
CA GLU A 221 15.44 -5.38 2.28
C GLU A 221 14.25 -5.97 1.52
N LYS A 222 13.91 -5.45 0.34
CA LYS A 222 12.79 -5.97 -0.45
C LYS A 222 13.03 -7.39 -0.97
N LYS A 223 14.27 -7.76 -1.28
CA LYS A 223 14.66 -9.11 -1.68
C LYS A 223 14.31 -10.16 -0.62
N LYS A 224 14.25 -9.77 0.66
CA LYS A 224 13.87 -10.67 1.77
C LYS A 224 12.47 -11.25 1.64
N ILE A 225 11.61 -10.73 0.77
CA ILE A 225 10.30 -11.34 0.47
C ILE A 225 10.45 -12.79 -0.07
N PHE A 226 11.58 -13.10 -0.72
CA PHE A 226 11.90 -14.42 -1.23
C PHE A 226 12.58 -15.33 -0.19
N SER A 227 12.99 -14.80 0.97
CA SER A 227 13.78 -15.51 1.98
C SER A 227 13.10 -16.76 2.58
N LYS A 228 11.79 -16.87 2.40
CA LYS A 228 10.99 -18.00 2.91
C LYS A 228 10.39 -18.86 1.81
N PHE A 229 10.95 -18.81 0.62
CA PHE A 229 10.67 -19.80 -0.41
C PHE A 229 11.10 -21.19 0.10
N LYS A 230 10.20 -22.17 -0.02
CA LYS A 230 10.40 -23.49 0.58
C LYS A 230 11.14 -24.45 -0.33
N ASP A 231 10.89 -24.34 -1.63
CA ASP A 231 11.38 -25.23 -2.66
C ASP A 231 11.32 -24.57 -4.05
N ASP A 232 11.72 -25.30 -5.08
CA ASP A 232 11.79 -24.81 -6.47
C ASP A 232 10.42 -24.56 -7.12
N SER A 233 9.31 -24.89 -6.47
CA SER A 233 7.97 -24.55 -6.94
C SER A 233 7.59 -23.11 -6.62
N CYS A 234 8.32 -22.46 -5.71
CA CYS A 234 8.11 -21.05 -5.37
C CYS A 234 8.67 -20.14 -6.47
N VAL A 235 7.88 -19.13 -6.86
CA VAL A 235 8.25 -18.23 -7.95
C VAL A 235 8.14 -16.76 -7.55
N GLY A 236 9.25 -16.04 -7.73
CA GLY A 236 9.32 -14.58 -7.62
C GLY A 236 9.15 -13.90 -8.97
N PHE A 237 8.75 -12.64 -8.95
CA PHE A 237 8.61 -11.78 -10.13
C PHE A 237 9.24 -10.43 -9.87
N VAL A 238 10.11 -9.97 -10.79
CA VAL A 238 10.81 -8.68 -10.72
C VAL A 238 10.76 -7.99 -12.07
N PRO A 239 10.74 -6.64 -12.13
CA PRO A 239 10.71 -5.94 -13.41
C PRO A 239 12.02 -6.13 -14.17
N ALA A 240 11.92 -6.46 -15.46
CA ALA A 240 13.11 -6.68 -16.31
C ALA A 240 13.94 -5.40 -16.51
N SER A 241 13.27 -4.25 -16.47
CA SER A 241 13.88 -2.92 -16.65
C SER A 241 14.51 -2.35 -15.38
N ASP A 242 14.34 -2.97 -14.23
CA ASP A 242 14.93 -2.48 -12.97
C ASP A 242 16.43 -2.77 -12.93
N GLU A 243 17.22 -1.78 -12.53
CA GLU A 243 18.68 -1.93 -12.41
C GLU A 243 19.09 -3.04 -11.43
N TYR A 244 18.25 -3.36 -10.46
CA TYR A 244 18.45 -4.44 -9.51
C TYR A 244 17.89 -5.80 -9.98
N ALA A 245 17.35 -5.91 -11.19
CA ALA A 245 16.69 -7.14 -11.66
C ALA A 245 17.57 -8.39 -11.51
N SER A 246 18.87 -8.29 -11.82
CA SER A 246 19.84 -9.40 -11.70
C SER A 246 20.13 -9.74 -10.24
N PHE A 247 20.32 -8.74 -9.38
CA PHE A 247 20.51 -8.93 -7.94
C PHE A 247 19.30 -9.57 -7.27
N LEU A 248 18.11 -9.12 -7.60
CA LEU A 248 16.85 -9.63 -7.06
C LEU A 248 16.57 -11.07 -7.53
N ALA A 249 17.01 -11.42 -8.74
CA ALA A 249 16.81 -12.75 -9.31
C ALA A 249 17.77 -13.82 -8.75
N ASP A 250 18.83 -13.43 -8.10
CA ASP A 250 19.79 -14.33 -7.46
C ASP A 250 19.28 -14.78 -6.08
N VAL A 251 18.51 -15.86 -6.04
CA VAL A 251 17.93 -16.45 -4.84
C VAL A 251 18.41 -17.88 -4.62
N PRO A 252 18.63 -18.32 -3.37
CA PRO A 252 19.15 -19.67 -3.09
C PRO A 252 18.12 -20.78 -3.29
N VAL A 253 16.82 -20.45 -3.26
CA VAL A 253 15.70 -21.40 -3.36
C VAL A 253 14.59 -20.79 -4.19
N GLY A 254 13.93 -21.59 -5.02
CA GLY A 254 12.86 -21.12 -5.92
C GLY A 254 13.41 -20.54 -7.21
N THR A 255 12.57 -19.88 -7.96
CA THR A 255 12.91 -19.25 -9.23
C THR A 255 12.40 -17.82 -9.24
N VAL A 256 13.18 -16.87 -9.76
CA VAL A 256 12.71 -15.51 -9.99
C VAL A 256 12.66 -15.23 -11.49
N ARG A 257 11.46 -14.85 -11.96
CA ARG A 257 11.18 -14.50 -13.36
C ARG A 257 11.13 -13.00 -13.52
N ARG A 258 11.54 -12.53 -14.70
CA ARG A 258 11.41 -11.12 -15.06
C ARG A 258 10.07 -10.88 -15.75
N PHE A 259 9.47 -9.72 -15.49
CA PHE A 259 8.30 -9.26 -16.20
C PHE A 259 8.56 -7.91 -16.90
N GLY A 260 7.84 -7.65 -17.98
CA GLY A 260 7.98 -6.47 -18.81
C GLY A 260 7.29 -6.68 -20.16
N ILE A 261 7.19 -5.67 -21.00
CA ILE A 261 6.52 -5.78 -22.31
C ILE A 261 7.22 -6.80 -23.20
N THR A 262 8.54 -6.87 -23.12
CA THR A 262 9.35 -7.80 -23.94
C THR A 262 9.31 -9.25 -23.43
N GLU A 263 9.00 -9.44 -22.17
CA GLU A 263 8.93 -10.74 -21.50
C GLU A 263 7.58 -11.44 -21.75
N GLN A 264 6.46 -10.67 -21.76
CA GLN A 264 5.11 -11.19 -21.96
C GLN A 264 4.77 -11.28 -23.45
N LYS A 265 5.15 -12.36 -24.09
CA LYS A 265 4.92 -12.59 -25.55
C LYS A 265 3.45 -12.64 -25.97
N ASN A 266 2.54 -12.88 -25.00
CA ASN A 266 1.09 -12.89 -25.23
C ASN A 266 0.47 -11.49 -25.25
N ILE A 267 1.27 -10.44 -24.96
CA ILE A 267 0.85 -9.04 -25.01
C ILE A 267 1.47 -8.38 -26.24
N THR A 268 0.63 -7.86 -27.10
CA THR A 268 1.03 -7.20 -28.36
C THR A 268 0.20 -5.94 -28.61
N ASP A 269 0.61 -5.12 -29.60
CA ASP A 269 -0.12 -3.93 -30.03
C ASP A 269 -0.45 -2.98 -28.87
N VAL A 270 0.56 -2.65 -28.05
CA VAL A 270 0.39 -1.79 -26.86
C VAL A 270 0.31 -0.34 -27.27
N HIS A 271 -0.78 0.33 -26.89
CA HIS A 271 -1.02 1.76 -27.08
C HIS A 271 -1.36 2.41 -25.75
N PHE A 272 -0.60 3.42 -25.35
CA PHE A 272 -0.89 4.22 -24.17
C PHE A 272 -1.87 5.33 -24.55
N ASP A 273 -3.12 5.22 -24.09
CA ASP A 273 -4.23 6.12 -24.41
C ASP A 273 -4.30 7.33 -23.44
N GLY A 274 -3.16 7.76 -22.90
CA GLY A 274 -3.09 8.84 -21.93
C GLY A 274 -3.89 8.52 -20.66
N ILE A 275 -4.77 9.45 -20.28
CA ILE A 275 -5.61 9.31 -19.07
C ILE A 275 -6.73 8.27 -19.22
N GLU A 276 -6.94 7.73 -20.44
CA GLU A 276 -7.94 6.70 -20.71
C GLU A 276 -7.42 5.27 -20.44
N GLY A 277 -6.16 5.13 -20.03
CA GLY A 277 -5.52 3.86 -19.73
C GLY A 277 -4.64 3.33 -20.86
N THR A 278 -4.66 2.02 -21.10
CA THR A 278 -3.82 1.36 -22.11
C THR A 278 -4.65 0.34 -22.89
N SER A 279 -4.58 0.40 -24.22
CA SER A 279 -5.18 -0.58 -25.12
C SER A 279 -4.11 -1.51 -25.66
N PHE A 280 -4.37 -2.80 -25.71
CA PHE A 280 -3.42 -3.82 -26.21
C PHE A 280 -4.15 -5.09 -26.61
N LYS A 281 -3.41 -6.08 -27.15
CA LYS A 281 -3.94 -7.43 -27.34
C LYS A 281 -3.32 -8.39 -26.34
N TYR A 282 -4.15 -9.22 -25.71
CA TYR A 282 -3.71 -10.34 -24.89
C TYR A 282 -4.16 -11.66 -25.53
N CYS A 283 -3.21 -12.53 -25.85
CA CYS A 283 -3.46 -13.76 -26.63
C CYS A 283 -4.23 -13.47 -27.94
N GLY A 284 -3.90 -12.37 -28.62
CA GLY A 284 -4.52 -11.95 -29.89
C GLY A 284 -5.89 -11.26 -29.76
N VAL A 285 -6.46 -11.15 -28.57
CA VAL A 285 -7.77 -10.52 -28.32
C VAL A 285 -7.58 -9.11 -27.75
N PRO A 286 -8.27 -8.08 -28.27
CA PRO A 286 -8.22 -6.72 -27.73
C PRO A 286 -8.65 -6.65 -26.27
N VAL A 287 -7.93 -5.86 -25.48
CA VAL A 287 -8.16 -5.61 -24.05
C VAL A 287 -7.92 -4.13 -23.76
N LYS A 288 -8.72 -3.54 -22.88
CA LYS A 288 -8.50 -2.21 -22.35
C LYS A 288 -8.21 -2.26 -20.85
N PHE A 289 -7.03 -1.79 -20.46
CA PHE A 289 -6.66 -1.62 -19.07
C PHE A 289 -6.99 -0.19 -18.60
N PRO A 290 -7.85 -0.01 -17.60
CA PRO A 290 -8.45 1.30 -17.31
C PRO A 290 -7.55 2.26 -16.52
N LEU A 291 -6.41 1.79 -15.98
CA LEU A 291 -5.52 2.68 -15.21
C LEU A 291 -4.53 3.37 -16.14
N SER A 292 -4.37 4.67 -15.96
CA SER A 292 -3.46 5.51 -16.73
C SER A 292 -1.99 5.32 -16.29
N GLY A 293 -1.08 5.52 -17.24
CA GLY A 293 0.37 5.55 -17.00
C GLY A 293 1.08 4.20 -17.19
N GLU A 294 2.28 4.27 -17.76
CA GLU A 294 3.12 3.09 -18.04
C GLU A 294 3.48 2.31 -16.78
N TYR A 295 3.64 3.01 -15.65
CA TYR A 295 3.91 2.39 -14.36
C TYR A 295 2.76 1.48 -13.88
N ASN A 296 1.49 1.86 -14.13
CA ASN A 296 0.36 1.00 -13.83
C ASN A 296 0.27 -0.18 -14.79
N PHE A 297 0.63 0.03 -16.06
CA PHE A 297 0.75 -1.05 -17.04
C PHE A 297 1.83 -2.05 -16.63
N SER A 298 3.00 -1.59 -16.16
CA SER A 298 4.05 -2.44 -15.61
C SER A 298 3.55 -3.26 -14.41
N ASN A 299 2.79 -2.67 -13.49
CA ASN A 299 2.16 -3.38 -12.37
C ASN A 299 1.22 -4.49 -12.86
N MET A 300 0.46 -4.23 -13.93
CA MET A 300 -0.42 -5.22 -14.56
C MET A 300 0.39 -6.36 -15.20
N LEU A 301 1.51 -6.07 -15.87
CA LEU A 301 2.39 -7.09 -16.45
C LEU A 301 2.93 -8.07 -15.40
N ALA A 302 3.28 -7.59 -14.21
CA ALA A 302 3.70 -8.46 -13.09
C ALA A 302 2.63 -9.49 -12.72
N VAL A 303 1.37 -9.05 -12.66
CA VAL A 303 0.25 -9.92 -12.32
C VAL A 303 -0.09 -10.87 -13.46
N VAL A 304 0.01 -10.43 -14.72
CA VAL A 304 -0.17 -11.31 -15.88
C VAL A 304 0.86 -12.42 -15.90
N ALA A 305 2.14 -12.11 -15.64
CA ALA A 305 3.21 -13.11 -15.53
C ALA A 305 2.91 -14.16 -14.45
N LEU A 306 2.41 -13.73 -13.30
CA LEU A 306 1.97 -14.63 -12.22
C LEU A 306 0.73 -15.45 -12.64
N ALA A 307 -0.27 -14.83 -13.27
CA ALA A 307 -1.48 -15.51 -13.71
C ALA A 307 -1.19 -16.59 -14.76
N GLU A 308 -0.28 -16.33 -15.71
CA GLU A 308 0.21 -17.31 -16.68
C GLU A 308 0.94 -18.47 -15.99
N THR A 309 1.76 -18.18 -14.99
CA THR A 309 2.45 -19.20 -14.18
C THR A 309 1.46 -20.13 -13.46
N LEU A 310 0.35 -19.58 -12.95
CA LEU A 310 -0.74 -20.32 -12.31
C LEU A 310 -1.76 -20.90 -13.30
N SER A 311 -1.51 -20.81 -14.60
CA SER A 311 -2.39 -21.30 -15.65
C SER A 311 -3.83 -20.78 -15.50
N VAL A 312 -3.97 -19.50 -15.21
CA VAL A 312 -5.27 -18.83 -15.21
C VAL A 312 -5.74 -18.71 -16.66
N PRO A 313 -6.98 -19.09 -16.98
CA PRO A 313 -7.49 -19.02 -18.37
C PRO A 313 -7.39 -17.59 -18.92
N ALA A 314 -6.95 -17.46 -20.18
CA ALA A 314 -6.75 -16.16 -20.81
C ALA A 314 -8.01 -15.26 -20.78
N ASP A 315 -9.20 -15.86 -20.90
CA ASP A 315 -10.47 -15.12 -20.78
C ASP A 315 -10.70 -14.55 -19.38
N ALA A 316 -10.35 -15.31 -18.34
CA ALA A 316 -10.40 -14.83 -16.94
C ALA A 316 -9.39 -13.70 -16.71
N VAL A 317 -8.18 -13.80 -17.25
CA VAL A 317 -7.16 -12.73 -17.18
C VAL A 317 -7.70 -11.45 -17.84
N ARG A 318 -8.25 -11.53 -19.07
CA ARG A 318 -8.83 -10.37 -19.78
C ARG A 318 -9.92 -9.69 -18.96
N LYS A 319 -10.93 -10.48 -18.53
CA LYS A 319 -12.05 -9.96 -17.71
C LYS A 319 -11.56 -9.30 -16.43
N GLY A 320 -10.57 -9.90 -15.78
CA GLY A 320 -9.96 -9.33 -14.59
C GLY A 320 -9.29 -7.99 -14.87
N ILE A 321 -8.47 -7.88 -15.93
CA ILE A 321 -7.81 -6.64 -16.32
C ILE A 321 -8.84 -5.53 -16.60
N GLU A 322 -9.88 -5.80 -17.37
CA GLU A 322 -10.92 -4.82 -17.72
C GLU A 322 -11.79 -4.41 -16.51
N SER A 323 -11.88 -5.25 -15.48
CA SER A 323 -12.66 -5.00 -14.27
C SER A 323 -11.92 -4.16 -13.22
N VAL A 324 -10.63 -3.88 -13.42
CA VAL A 324 -9.81 -3.09 -12.47
C VAL A 324 -10.42 -1.71 -12.29
N LYS A 325 -10.56 -1.29 -11.04
CA LYS A 325 -11.08 0.05 -10.70
C LYS A 325 -9.97 0.95 -10.16
N PRO A 326 -9.96 2.23 -10.55
CA PRO A 326 -9.05 3.20 -9.96
C PRO A 326 -9.26 3.32 -8.45
N LEU A 327 -8.16 3.30 -7.69
CA LEU A 327 -8.19 3.45 -6.25
C LEU A 327 -8.18 4.93 -5.83
N PHE A 328 -8.80 5.21 -4.70
CA PHE A 328 -8.73 6.51 -4.06
C PHE A 328 -7.28 6.96 -3.85
N GLY A 329 -6.95 8.16 -4.33
CA GLY A 329 -5.65 8.78 -4.12
C GLY A 329 -4.48 8.12 -4.87
N ARG A 330 -4.73 7.24 -5.86
CA ARG A 330 -3.70 6.55 -6.65
C ARG A 330 -3.94 6.76 -8.15
N SER A 331 -3.57 7.94 -8.62
CA SER A 331 -3.76 8.37 -10.03
C SER A 331 -5.21 8.18 -10.51
N ARG A 332 -6.18 8.36 -9.61
CA ARG A 332 -7.60 8.25 -9.94
C ARG A 332 -8.03 9.45 -10.77
N VAL A 333 -8.42 9.18 -12.02
CA VAL A 333 -8.95 10.20 -12.94
C VAL A 333 -10.44 10.37 -12.72
N LEU A 334 -10.86 11.57 -12.36
CA LEU A 334 -12.24 11.96 -12.07
C LEU A 334 -12.67 13.00 -13.11
N ARG A 335 -13.80 12.76 -13.77
CA ARG A 335 -14.27 13.58 -14.91
C ARG A 335 -15.55 14.32 -14.55
N GLY A 336 -15.49 15.62 -14.63
CA GLY A 336 -16.61 16.55 -14.50
C GLY A 336 -16.50 17.64 -15.56
N SER A 337 -16.86 18.88 -15.24
CA SER A 337 -16.62 20.01 -16.12
C SER A 337 -15.13 20.21 -16.42
N PHE A 338 -14.25 19.80 -15.52
CA PHE A 338 -12.81 19.66 -15.73
C PHE A 338 -12.34 18.32 -15.15
N VAL A 339 -11.12 17.90 -15.50
CA VAL A 339 -10.54 16.63 -15.07
C VAL A 339 -9.73 16.82 -13.80
N ILE A 340 -9.96 15.97 -12.80
CA ILE A 340 -9.16 15.93 -11.55
C ILE A 340 -8.42 14.61 -11.50
N VAL A 341 -7.10 14.70 -11.31
CA VAL A 341 -6.25 13.53 -11.03
C VAL A 341 -5.95 13.52 -9.55
N GLN A 342 -6.61 12.60 -8.84
CA GLN A 342 -6.41 12.39 -7.42
C GLN A 342 -5.28 11.39 -7.19
N ASP A 343 -4.08 11.89 -6.86
CA ASP A 343 -2.87 11.09 -6.60
C ASP A 343 -2.22 11.46 -5.25
N CYS A 344 -3.05 11.67 -4.24
CA CYS A 344 -2.68 12.23 -2.94
C CYS A 344 -2.65 11.20 -1.79
N TYR A 345 -2.54 9.90 -2.09
CA TYR A 345 -2.40 8.88 -1.05
C TYR A 345 -0.99 8.89 -0.44
N ASN A 346 0.05 8.96 -1.28
CA ASN A 346 1.46 9.13 -0.87
C ASN A 346 2.28 9.70 -2.02
N ALA A 347 3.48 10.21 -1.70
CA ALA A 347 4.42 10.73 -2.69
C ALA A 347 5.86 10.43 -2.27
N ASN A 348 6.68 10.06 -3.25
CA ASN A 348 8.14 10.00 -3.18
C ASN A 348 8.71 10.54 -4.49
N ALA A 349 10.04 10.65 -4.58
CA ALA A 349 10.72 11.28 -5.72
C ALA A 349 10.30 10.70 -7.08
N GLU A 350 10.32 9.38 -7.23
CA GLU A 350 9.99 8.71 -8.49
C GLU A 350 8.53 8.89 -8.85
N SER A 351 7.62 8.58 -7.91
CA SER A 351 6.19 8.68 -8.18
C SER A 351 5.73 10.12 -8.46
N MET A 352 6.37 11.11 -7.82
CA MET A 352 6.13 12.52 -8.08
C MET A 352 6.60 12.89 -9.49
N ALA A 353 7.81 12.50 -9.85
CA ALA A 353 8.37 12.78 -11.18
C ALA A 353 7.57 12.10 -12.29
N GLU A 354 7.15 10.84 -12.12
CA GLU A 354 6.33 10.12 -13.09
C GLU A 354 4.98 10.79 -13.31
N SER A 355 4.30 11.19 -12.23
CA SER A 355 3.02 11.89 -12.32
C SER A 355 3.16 13.24 -13.02
N ILE A 356 4.18 14.03 -12.67
CA ILE A 356 4.44 15.34 -13.31
C ILE A 356 4.68 15.16 -14.81
N ARG A 357 5.55 14.23 -15.23
CA ARG A 357 5.83 13.98 -16.66
C ARG A 357 4.59 13.47 -17.39
N PHE A 358 3.89 12.48 -16.81
CA PHE A 358 2.73 11.88 -17.43
C PHE A 358 1.59 12.88 -17.64
N TYR A 359 1.21 13.60 -16.59
CA TYR A 359 0.11 14.59 -16.67
C TYR A 359 0.56 15.93 -17.27
N GLY A 360 1.86 16.26 -17.24
CA GLY A 360 2.45 17.36 -17.96
C GLY A 360 2.52 17.16 -19.46
N GLY A 361 2.77 15.92 -19.91
CA GLY A 361 2.86 15.56 -21.33
C GLY A 361 1.60 15.80 -22.14
N SER A 362 1.73 15.82 -23.46
CA SER A 362 0.64 16.19 -24.40
C SER A 362 -0.50 15.19 -24.47
N ALA A 363 -0.26 13.93 -24.11
CA ALA A 363 -1.23 12.83 -24.23
C ALA A 363 -2.37 12.88 -23.19
N SER A 364 -2.31 13.77 -22.22
CA SER A 364 -3.24 13.79 -21.09
C SER A 364 -4.44 14.73 -21.26
N SER A 365 -4.48 15.56 -22.31
CA SER A 365 -5.51 16.60 -22.44
C SER A 365 -5.97 16.80 -23.87
N SER A 366 -7.22 17.24 -24.02
CA SER A 366 -7.71 17.80 -25.29
C SER A 366 -6.90 19.05 -25.68
N VAL A 367 -6.78 19.28 -26.97
CA VAL A 367 -6.06 20.45 -27.51
C VAL A 367 -6.61 21.72 -26.90
N GLY A 368 -5.76 22.51 -26.21
CA GLY A 368 -6.12 23.82 -25.64
C GLY A 368 -6.46 23.83 -24.14
N SER A 369 -6.52 22.68 -23.48
CA SER A 369 -6.78 22.63 -22.01
C SER A 369 -5.55 23.02 -21.20
N LYS A 370 -5.80 23.78 -20.10
CA LYS A 370 -4.76 24.15 -19.14
C LYS A 370 -4.46 22.95 -18.23
N LYS A 371 -3.22 22.88 -17.76
CA LYS A 371 -2.79 21.93 -16.75
C LYS A 371 -2.41 22.70 -15.49
N ILE A 372 -2.99 22.33 -14.37
CA ILE A 372 -2.73 22.92 -13.06
C ILE A 372 -2.21 21.80 -12.13
N PHE A 373 -1.08 22.04 -11.50
CA PHE A 373 -0.51 21.08 -10.55
C PHE A 373 -0.62 21.61 -9.13
N VAL A 374 -1.13 20.78 -8.21
CA VAL A 374 -1.11 21.00 -6.76
C VAL A 374 -0.19 19.90 -6.18
N LEU A 375 1.04 20.30 -5.85
CA LEU A 375 2.09 19.39 -5.42
C LEU A 375 2.43 19.64 -3.96
N GLY A 376 2.34 18.61 -3.14
CA GLY A 376 2.64 18.67 -1.71
C GLY A 376 3.93 17.98 -1.34
N ASP A 377 4.43 18.24 -0.12
CA ASP A 377 5.66 17.66 0.40
C ASP A 377 5.73 16.15 0.20
N MET A 378 6.94 15.68 -0.05
CA MET A 378 7.34 14.28 0.02
C MET A 378 8.02 14.05 1.37
N LEU A 379 7.37 13.26 2.22
CA LEU A 379 7.89 12.92 3.55
C LEU A 379 8.89 11.75 3.46
N GLU A 380 9.63 11.50 4.55
CA GLU A 380 10.56 10.36 4.70
C GLU A 380 11.80 10.41 3.80
N LEU A 381 12.17 11.58 3.28
CA LEU A 381 13.35 11.76 2.42
C LEU A 381 14.66 11.99 3.20
N GLY A 382 14.59 12.28 4.51
CA GLY A 382 15.76 12.58 5.31
C GLY A 382 16.60 13.74 4.72
N ASP A 383 17.92 13.59 4.69
CA ASP A 383 18.85 14.59 4.18
C ASP A 383 18.69 14.90 2.67
N ALA A 384 18.08 13.98 1.91
CA ALA A 384 17.80 14.18 0.50
C ALA A 384 16.59 15.11 0.22
N SER A 385 15.87 15.57 1.25
CA SER A 385 14.62 16.33 1.11
C SER A 385 14.80 17.59 0.27
N ALA A 386 15.75 18.44 0.64
CA ALA A 386 15.94 19.74 -0.02
C ALA A 386 16.28 19.60 -1.53
N GLU A 387 17.19 18.69 -1.86
CA GLU A 387 17.60 18.45 -3.25
C GLU A 387 16.46 17.83 -4.08
N THR A 388 15.75 16.86 -3.49
CA THR A 388 14.62 16.18 -4.16
C THR A 388 13.48 17.14 -4.46
N HIS A 389 13.11 17.99 -3.50
CA HIS A 389 12.08 19.00 -3.73
C HIS A 389 12.51 20.04 -4.77
N ALA A 390 13.79 20.49 -4.76
CA ALA A 390 14.29 21.39 -5.77
C ALA A 390 14.20 20.79 -7.20
N LYS A 391 14.65 19.55 -7.38
CA LYS A 391 14.52 18.81 -8.65
C LYS A 391 13.07 18.65 -9.09
N THR A 392 12.16 18.45 -8.15
CA THR A 392 10.72 18.38 -8.41
C THR A 392 10.19 19.70 -8.94
N GLY A 393 10.62 20.83 -8.38
CA GLY A 393 10.24 22.16 -8.84
C GLY A 393 10.71 22.44 -10.27
N GLU A 394 11.97 22.16 -10.57
CA GLU A 394 12.53 22.28 -11.93
C GLU A 394 11.77 21.42 -12.95
N LEU A 395 11.48 20.16 -12.59
CA LEU A 395 10.72 19.26 -13.43
C LEU A 395 9.29 19.77 -13.66
N ALA A 396 8.60 20.23 -12.61
CA ALA A 396 7.25 20.76 -12.73
C ALA A 396 7.21 21.99 -13.67
N ALA A 397 8.18 22.87 -13.58
CA ALA A 397 8.30 24.02 -14.47
C ALA A 397 8.64 23.63 -15.92
N SER A 398 9.49 22.61 -16.12
CA SER A 398 9.91 22.14 -17.45
C SER A 398 8.75 21.56 -18.29
N GLU A 399 7.72 21.02 -17.63
CA GLU A 399 6.51 20.52 -18.30
C GLU A 399 5.56 21.66 -18.74
N LYS A 400 5.89 22.91 -18.42
CA LYS A 400 5.15 24.13 -18.82
C LYS A 400 3.66 24.10 -18.52
N PRO A 401 3.24 23.71 -17.28
CA PRO A 401 1.84 23.80 -16.91
C PRO A 401 1.39 25.26 -16.86
N TYR A 402 0.08 25.48 -16.89
CA TYR A 402 -0.50 26.82 -16.72
C TYR A 402 -0.23 27.41 -15.33
N ALA A 403 -0.29 26.54 -14.29
CA ALA A 403 0.02 26.92 -12.91
C ALA A 403 0.55 25.74 -12.10
N VAL A 404 1.42 26.04 -11.12
CA VAL A 404 1.87 25.09 -10.10
C VAL A 404 1.68 25.69 -8.72
N PHE A 405 1.04 24.93 -7.84
CA PHE A 405 0.89 25.21 -6.42
C PHE A 405 1.81 24.26 -5.64
N PHE A 406 2.75 24.82 -4.91
CA PHE A 406 3.67 24.12 -4.05
C PHE A 406 3.17 24.23 -2.61
N VAL A 407 2.67 23.12 -2.02
CA VAL A 407 2.00 23.07 -0.73
C VAL A 407 2.82 22.31 0.29
N GLY A 408 3.18 22.97 1.37
CA GLY A 408 3.98 22.41 2.43
C GLY A 408 5.34 23.09 2.58
N LYS A 409 5.96 22.86 3.72
CA LYS A 409 7.19 23.54 4.15
C LYS A 409 8.39 23.20 3.24
N GLU A 410 8.51 21.91 2.91
CA GLU A 410 9.63 21.43 2.08
C GLU A 410 9.45 21.84 0.61
N MET A 411 8.20 21.97 0.13
CA MET A 411 7.89 22.45 -1.21
C MET A 411 8.28 23.90 -1.46
N ALA A 412 8.64 24.69 -0.45
CA ALA A 412 9.25 26.00 -0.64
C ALA A 412 10.56 25.91 -1.46
N LYS A 413 11.32 24.83 -1.31
CA LYS A 413 12.52 24.58 -2.13
C LYS A 413 12.18 24.29 -3.59
N ALA A 414 11.09 23.59 -3.84
CA ALA A 414 10.58 23.34 -5.19
C ALA A 414 10.12 24.64 -5.85
N TYR A 415 9.40 25.49 -5.12
CA TYR A 415 8.98 26.80 -5.62
C TYR A 415 10.17 27.67 -6.07
N GLU A 416 11.22 27.82 -5.22
CA GLU A 416 12.39 28.63 -5.56
C GLU A 416 13.13 28.06 -6.78
N ALA A 417 13.30 26.73 -6.86
CA ALA A 417 13.93 26.07 -8.01
C ALA A 417 13.10 26.23 -9.29
N ALA A 418 11.78 26.09 -9.22
CA ALA A 418 10.87 26.30 -10.35
C ALA A 418 10.94 27.76 -10.85
N ARG A 419 10.97 28.73 -9.93
CA ARG A 419 11.09 30.15 -10.27
C ARG A 419 12.38 30.42 -11.01
N ALA A 420 13.51 29.99 -10.47
CA ALA A 420 14.80 30.16 -11.11
C ALA A 420 14.88 29.47 -12.48
N TYR A 421 14.28 28.29 -12.63
CA TYR A 421 14.19 27.58 -13.89
C TYR A 421 13.34 28.35 -14.92
N CYS A 422 12.19 28.91 -14.53
CA CYS A 422 11.35 29.72 -15.41
C CYS A 422 12.06 30.99 -15.86
N GLU A 423 12.69 31.71 -14.93
CA GLU A 423 13.49 32.94 -15.25
C GLU A 423 14.61 32.63 -16.26
N LYS A 424 15.37 31.55 -16.01
CA LYS A 424 16.50 31.15 -16.90
C LYS A 424 16.03 30.76 -18.30
N ASN A 425 14.87 30.15 -18.44
CA ASN A 425 14.38 29.59 -19.70
C ASN A 425 13.26 30.44 -20.35
N GLY A 426 12.92 31.60 -19.79
CA GLY A 426 11.92 32.51 -20.33
C GLY A 426 10.51 31.88 -20.35
N LEU A 427 10.14 31.08 -19.34
CA LEU A 427 8.86 30.39 -19.27
C LEU A 427 7.83 31.23 -18.47
N ASP A 428 6.61 31.31 -18.99
CA ASP A 428 5.47 31.96 -18.34
C ASP A 428 4.61 30.91 -17.62
N VAL A 429 5.09 30.40 -16.48
CA VAL A 429 4.37 29.48 -15.60
C VAL A 429 3.97 30.22 -14.33
N ARG A 430 2.68 30.18 -13.97
CA ARG A 430 2.22 30.77 -12.71
C ARG A 430 2.59 29.89 -11.53
N LEU A 431 3.44 30.41 -10.64
CA LEU A 431 3.92 29.67 -9.47
C LEU A 431 3.33 30.25 -8.19
N PHE A 432 2.87 29.37 -7.33
CA PHE A 432 2.31 29.71 -6.02
C PHE A 432 2.96 28.82 -4.95
N SER A 433 3.28 29.40 -3.79
CA SER A 433 3.84 28.68 -2.64
C SER A 433 2.94 28.87 -1.43
N GLU A 434 2.57 27.76 -0.78
CA GLU A 434 1.83 27.75 0.47
C GLU A 434 2.51 26.79 1.45
N PRO A 435 3.37 27.31 2.34
CA PRO A 435 4.11 26.47 3.29
C PRO A 435 3.23 25.95 4.45
N ASP A 436 2.11 26.60 4.74
CA ASP A 436 1.16 26.15 5.75
C ASP A 436 0.23 25.06 5.19
N THR A 437 -0.06 24.06 5.99
CA THR A 437 -0.94 22.93 5.66
C THR A 437 -2.19 22.87 6.54
N SER A 438 -2.48 23.96 7.26
CA SER A 438 -3.73 24.12 8.01
C SER A 438 -4.95 24.04 7.09
N ASP A 439 -6.12 23.77 7.64
CA ASP A 439 -7.36 23.69 6.85
C ASP A 439 -7.64 25.02 6.13
N ALA A 440 -7.34 26.18 6.75
CA ALA A 440 -7.53 27.49 6.16
C ALA A 440 -6.56 27.75 4.98
N ALA A 441 -5.29 27.40 5.11
CA ALA A 441 -4.30 27.56 4.05
C ALA A 441 -4.62 26.68 2.85
N VAL A 442 -4.97 25.41 3.08
CA VAL A 442 -5.36 24.47 2.02
C VAL A 442 -6.66 24.89 1.33
N GLN A 443 -7.61 25.48 2.06
CA GLN A 443 -8.81 26.08 1.45
C GLN A 443 -8.42 27.27 0.55
N GLY A 444 -7.51 28.13 0.97
CA GLY A 444 -7.01 29.25 0.16
C GLY A 444 -6.35 28.79 -1.15
N VAL A 445 -5.55 27.70 -1.10
CA VAL A 445 -5.02 27.06 -2.30
C VAL A 445 -6.16 26.57 -3.20
N THR A 446 -7.15 25.90 -2.64
CA THR A 446 -8.31 25.37 -3.39
C THR A 446 -9.08 26.48 -4.10
N ASP A 447 -9.39 27.57 -3.38
CA ASP A 447 -10.10 28.73 -3.94
C ASP A 447 -9.30 29.39 -5.08
N LYS A 448 -7.99 29.45 -4.92
CA LYS A 448 -7.11 29.97 -5.98
C LYS A 448 -7.07 29.04 -7.21
N VAL A 449 -7.01 27.73 -7.04
CA VAL A 449 -7.12 26.76 -8.15
C VAL A 449 -8.45 26.93 -8.87
N LEU A 450 -9.56 27.04 -8.13
CA LEU A 450 -10.90 27.27 -8.70
C LEU A 450 -11.01 28.58 -9.48
N SER A 451 -10.27 29.62 -9.11
CA SER A 451 -10.25 30.90 -9.86
C SER A 451 -9.48 30.80 -11.18
N LEU A 452 -8.69 29.77 -11.40
CA LEU A 452 -7.84 29.59 -12.58
C LEU A 452 -8.34 28.49 -13.53
N VAL A 453 -9.04 27.49 -13.00
CA VAL A 453 -9.53 26.34 -13.76
C VAL A 453 -10.74 26.72 -14.61
N SER A 454 -10.86 26.13 -15.78
CA SER A 454 -11.98 26.27 -16.72
C SER A 454 -12.43 24.88 -17.18
N ASP A 455 -13.57 24.81 -17.86
CA ASP A 455 -14.08 23.56 -18.41
C ASP A 455 -13.06 22.90 -19.37
N GLY A 456 -12.86 21.61 -19.23
CA GLY A 456 -11.91 20.84 -20.00
C GLY A 456 -10.47 20.88 -19.50
N ASP A 457 -10.13 21.68 -18.50
CA ASP A 457 -8.79 21.73 -17.91
C ASP A 457 -8.47 20.45 -17.09
N LEU A 458 -7.19 20.25 -16.76
CA LEU A 458 -6.73 19.15 -15.93
C LEU A 458 -6.06 19.69 -14.65
N VAL A 459 -6.47 19.15 -13.49
CA VAL A 459 -5.86 19.46 -12.19
C VAL A 459 -5.26 18.17 -11.60
N LEU A 460 -3.93 18.13 -11.44
CA LEU A 460 -3.22 17.08 -10.70
C LEU A 460 -3.10 17.49 -9.23
N VAL A 461 -3.55 16.62 -8.31
CA VAL A 461 -3.36 16.78 -6.86
C VAL A 461 -2.51 15.63 -6.33
N LYS A 462 -1.26 15.92 -5.93
CA LYS A 462 -0.31 14.92 -5.45
C LYS A 462 0.50 15.40 -4.25
N GLY A 463 0.70 14.52 -3.27
CA GLY A 463 1.51 14.77 -2.07
C GLY A 463 1.46 13.60 -1.10
N SER A 464 2.32 13.64 -0.08
CA SER A 464 2.33 12.63 0.98
C SER A 464 1.05 12.64 1.81
N ARG A 465 0.71 11.49 2.39
CA ARG A 465 -0.52 11.27 3.18
C ARG A 465 -0.71 12.27 4.32
N GLY A 466 0.41 12.64 4.97
CA GLY A 466 0.40 13.58 6.10
C GLY A 466 -0.16 14.97 5.78
N LEU A 467 -0.09 15.40 4.51
CA LEU A 467 -0.61 16.70 4.08
C LEU A 467 -2.12 16.70 3.87
N ARG A 468 -2.75 15.53 3.73
CA ARG A 468 -4.20 15.38 3.55
C ARG A 468 -4.75 16.19 2.37
N LEU A 469 -4.02 16.19 1.22
CA LEU A 469 -4.44 16.95 0.02
C LEU A 469 -5.70 16.38 -0.65
N GLU A 470 -6.24 15.25 -0.20
CA GLU A 470 -7.57 14.79 -0.57
C GLU A 470 -8.66 15.85 -0.29
N ARG A 471 -8.43 16.78 0.65
CA ARG A 471 -9.33 17.92 0.91
C ARG A 471 -9.47 18.83 -0.29
N VAL A 472 -8.35 19.13 -0.97
CA VAL A 472 -8.34 19.89 -2.23
C VAL A 472 -9.13 19.13 -3.29
N ALA A 473 -8.78 17.85 -3.52
CA ALA A 473 -9.43 17.03 -4.53
C ALA A 473 -10.94 16.90 -4.30
N SER A 474 -11.38 16.77 -3.04
CA SER A 474 -12.81 16.65 -2.69
C SER A 474 -13.62 17.92 -3.07
N VAL A 475 -13.11 19.09 -2.75
CA VAL A 475 -13.78 20.36 -3.11
C VAL A 475 -13.77 20.57 -4.62
N LEU A 476 -12.66 20.25 -5.31
CA LEU A 476 -12.60 20.31 -6.77
C LEU A 476 -13.61 19.36 -7.42
N CYS A 477 -13.79 18.14 -6.90
CA CYS A 477 -14.79 17.19 -7.40
C CYS A 477 -16.22 17.71 -7.26
N GLU A 478 -16.56 18.28 -6.10
CA GLU A 478 -17.87 18.91 -5.87
C GLU A 478 -18.14 20.01 -6.92
N LYS A 479 -17.16 20.90 -7.15
CA LYS A 479 -17.27 21.99 -8.13
C LYS A 479 -17.30 21.51 -9.58
N ALA A 480 -16.61 20.43 -9.89
CA ALA A 480 -16.64 19.81 -11.21
C ALA A 480 -17.91 18.97 -11.48
N GLY A 481 -18.79 18.80 -10.49
CA GLY A 481 -20.00 17.98 -10.61
C GLY A 481 -19.72 16.47 -10.57
N VAL A 482 -18.65 16.04 -9.92
CA VAL A 482 -18.24 14.62 -9.80
C VAL A 482 -18.69 14.07 -8.45
N ALA A 483 -19.43 12.96 -8.46
CA ALA A 483 -19.70 12.18 -7.24
C ALA A 483 -18.42 11.44 -6.81
N ILE A 484 -18.02 11.56 -5.53
CA ILE A 484 -16.81 10.95 -4.97
C ILE A 484 -17.09 9.54 -4.46
#